data_b12d76bebef6edb83bf157ecf9aee2a9
#
_entry.id   b12d76bebef6edb83bf157ecf9aee2a9
#
_cell.length_a   1.000
_cell.length_b   1.000
_cell.length_c   1.000
_cell.angle_alpha   90.00
_cell.angle_beta   90.00
_cell.angle_gamma   90.00
#
_symmetry.space_group_name_H-M   'P 1'
#
loop_
_entity.id
_entity.type
_entity.pdbx_description
1 polymer ?
#
loop_
_entity_poly.entity_id
_entity_poly.type
_entity_poly.pdbx_seq_one_letter_code
_entity_poly.pdbx_strand_id
1 'polypeptide(L)'
;MKDYDDRRKLLETMLEIRAFDEKVDELYAEGALHGTAHFYVGQEAVAVGVISALQEGDVITGTHRGHGHAIAFGLDLDRMAAELLGKASGYCHGKGGSMHIADVGAGMLGANEIGRAHV
;
A
#
# COMPACT_ATOMS: atom_id res chain seq x y z
N MET A 1 0.57 -7.97 10.87
CA MET A 1 0.16 -8.63 9.61
C MET A 1 -1.29 -9.06 9.72
N LYS A 2 -2.07 -8.91 8.65
CA LYS A 2 -3.47 -9.38 8.65
C LYS A 2 -3.56 -10.89 8.70
N ASP A 3 -4.61 -11.39 9.34
CA ASP A 3 -4.94 -12.80 9.35
C ASP A 3 -5.89 -13.12 8.19
N TYR A 4 -5.50 -14.06 7.35
CA TYR A 4 -6.23 -14.46 6.14
C TYR A 4 -6.75 -15.89 6.24
N ASP A 5 -7.36 -16.24 7.36
CA ASP A 5 -7.85 -17.59 7.66
C ASP A 5 -9.08 -18.01 6.85
N ASP A 6 -9.77 -17.09 6.18
CA ASP A 6 -10.91 -17.40 5.33
C ASP A 6 -11.00 -16.55 4.06
N ARG A 7 -11.83 -17.02 3.11
CA ARG A 7 -12.02 -16.37 1.81
C ARG A 7 -12.70 -15.00 1.92
N ARG A 8 -13.47 -14.76 2.96
CA ARG A 8 -14.12 -13.48 3.18
C ARG A 8 -13.09 -12.40 3.45
N LYS A 9 -12.12 -12.70 4.31
CA LYS A 9 -11.04 -11.76 4.62
C LYS A 9 -10.19 -11.43 3.40
N LEU A 10 -9.93 -12.41 2.54
CA LEU A 10 -9.27 -12.17 1.27
C LEU A 10 -10.07 -11.17 0.42
N LEU A 11 -11.36 -11.40 0.25
CA LEU A 11 -12.23 -10.51 -0.53
C LEU A 11 -12.36 -9.13 0.11
N GLU A 12 -12.58 -9.06 1.42
CA GLU A 12 -12.65 -7.79 2.16
C GLU A 12 -11.42 -6.93 1.93
N THR A 13 -10.24 -7.53 2.00
CA THR A 13 -8.99 -6.80 1.76
C THR A 13 -8.86 -6.35 0.31
N MET A 14 -9.28 -7.16 -0.65
CA MET A 14 -9.33 -6.73 -2.05
C MET A 14 -10.25 -5.53 -2.25
N LEU A 15 -11.42 -5.51 -1.57
CA LEU A 15 -12.35 -4.39 -1.62
C LEU A 15 -11.79 -3.15 -0.91
N GLU A 16 -11.09 -3.31 0.20
CA GLU A 16 -10.38 -2.21 0.87
C GLU A 16 -9.34 -1.57 -0.05
N ILE A 17 -8.55 -2.37 -0.75
CA ILE A 17 -7.55 -1.87 -1.72
C ILE A 17 -8.24 -1.07 -2.82
N ARG A 18 -9.31 -1.62 -3.39
CA ARG A 18 -10.09 -0.97 -4.44
C ARG A 18 -10.66 0.36 -3.95
N ALA A 19 -11.36 0.36 -2.83
CA ALA A 19 -11.99 1.55 -2.27
C ALA A 19 -10.98 2.63 -1.89
N PHE A 20 -9.84 2.23 -1.34
CA PHE A 20 -8.76 3.17 -1.00
C PHE A 20 -8.23 3.88 -2.26
N ASP A 21 -7.88 3.12 -3.28
CA ASP A 21 -7.31 3.69 -4.50
C ASP A 21 -8.32 4.48 -5.33
N GLU A 22 -9.59 4.09 -5.35
CA GLU A 22 -10.64 4.90 -5.96
C GLU A 22 -10.80 6.26 -5.24
N LYS A 23 -10.71 6.26 -3.91
CA LYS A 23 -10.72 7.52 -3.15
C LYS A 23 -9.47 8.35 -3.38
N VAL A 24 -8.33 7.73 -3.50
CA VAL A 24 -7.07 8.42 -3.85
C VAL A 24 -7.18 9.07 -5.24
N ASP A 25 -7.80 8.38 -6.20
CA ASP A 25 -8.03 8.94 -7.55
C ASP A 25 -8.92 10.18 -7.51
N GLU A 26 -10.02 10.15 -6.74
CA GLU A 26 -10.85 11.33 -6.53
C GLU A 26 -10.06 12.50 -5.96
N LEU A 27 -9.31 12.27 -4.88
CA LEU A 27 -8.51 13.31 -4.21
C LEU A 27 -7.41 13.85 -5.12
N TYR A 28 -6.84 13.00 -5.96
CA TYR A 28 -5.85 13.41 -6.94
C TYR A 28 -6.48 14.33 -8.00
N ALA A 29 -7.66 13.95 -8.51
CA ALA A 29 -8.40 14.75 -9.48
C ALA A 29 -8.83 16.11 -8.92
N GLU A 30 -9.12 16.19 -7.62
CA GLU A 30 -9.45 17.42 -6.91
C GLU A 30 -8.22 18.31 -6.62
N GLY A 31 -7.01 17.81 -6.91
CA GLY A 31 -5.76 18.54 -6.61
C GLY A 31 -5.34 18.49 -5.15
N ALA A 32 -5.93 17.61 -4.34
CA ALA A 32 -5.62 17.50 -2.91
C ALA A 32 -4.28 16.78 -2.64
N LEU A 33 -3.79 16.01 -3.61
CA LEU A 33 -2.55 15.25 -3.50
C LEU A 33 -1.45 15.88 -4.35
N HIS A 34 -0.22 15.82 -3.84
CA HIS A 34 0.96 16.31 -4.53
C HIS A 34 1.82 15.14 -5.04
N GLY A 35 2.51 15.38 -6.15
CA GLY A 35 3.40 14.39 -6.76
C GLY A 35 2.64 13.38 -7.62
N THR A 36 3.26 12.22 -7.82
CA THR A 36 2.74 11.16 -8.68
C THR A 36 2.10 10.06 -7.84
N ALA A 37 0.92 9.61 -8.25
CA ALA A 37 0.27 8.45 -7.65
C ALA A 37 0.13 7.33 -8.69
N HIS A 38 0.36 6.11 -8.25
CA HIS A 38 0.16 4.91 -9.05
C HIS A 38 -0.83 4.00 -8.35
N PHE A 39 -1.94 3.69 -9.02
CA PHE A 39 -3.04 2.94 -8.45
C PHE A 39 -2.84 1.43 -8.60
N TYR A 40 -3.38 0.69 -7.63
CA TYR A 40 -3.35 -0.77 -7.59
C TYR A 40 -4.62 -1.42 -8.15
N VAL A 41 -5.55 -0.64 -8.64
CA VAL A 41 -6.82 -1.09 -9.21
C VAL A 41 -6.59 -2.12 -10.32
N GLY A 42 -7.23 -3.27 -10.20
CA GLY A 42 -7.08 -4.41 -11.11
C GLY A 42 -6.02 -5.43 -10.68
N GLN A 43 -5.21 -5.15 -9.66
CA GLN A 43 -4.15 -6.04 -9.17
C GLN A 43 -4.38 -6.50 -7.73
N GLU A 44 -5.54 -6.27 -7.16
CA GLU A 44 -5.85 -6.53 -5.76
C GLU A 44 -5.58 -7.99 -5.37
N ALA A 45 -5.95 -8.92 -6.23
CA ALA A 45 -5.75 -10.35 -5.99
C ALA A 45 -4.26 -10.75 -5.94
N VAL A 46 -3.38 -10.02 -6.63
CA VAL A 46 -1.93 -10.28 -6.59
C VAL A 46 -1.39 -9.98 -5.19
N ALA A 47 -1.67 -8.79 -4.68
CA ALA A 47 -1.21 -8.40 -3.34
C ALA A 47 -1.78 -9.33 -2.27
N VAL A 48 -3.08 -9.53 -2.26
CA VAL A 48 -3.75 -10.32 -1.23
C VAL A 48 -3.33 -11.80 -1.31
N GLY A 49 -3.23 -12.35 -2.52
CA GLY A 49 -2.83 -13.73 -2.72
C GLY A 49 -1.40 -14.02 -2.25
N VAL A 50 -0.44 -13.17 -2.61
CA VAL A 50 0.96 -13.34 -2.19
C VAL A 50 1.09 -13.15 -0.68
N ILE A 51 0.52 -12.07 -0.15
CA ILE A 51 0.70 -11.71 1.26
C ILE A 51 -0.02 -12.69 2.18
N SER A 52 -1.16 -13.26 1.76
CA SER A 52 -1.86 -14.27 2.55
C SER A 52 -1.04 -15.56 2.76
N ALA A 53 -0.02 -15.79 1.96
CA ALA A 53 0.87 -16.95 2.10
C ALA A 53 2.10 -16.69 2.99
N LEU A 54 2.30 -15.45 3.45
CA LEU A 54 3.42 -15.10 4.31
C LEU A 54 3.24 -15.64 5.73
N GLN A 55 4.37 -15.83 6.38
CA GLN A 55 4.43 -16.28 7.77
C GLN A 55 4.91 -15.14 8.68
N GLU A 56 4.73 -15.31 9.97
CA GLU A 56 5.24 -14.37 10.95
C GLU A 56 6.75 -14.23 10.81
N GLY A 57 7.21 -12.98 10.75
CA GLY A 57 8.62 -12.66 10.56
C GLY A 57 9.04 -12.42 9.11
N ASP A 58 8.20 -12.78 8.14
CA ASP A 58 8.46 -12.44 6.75
C ASP A 58 8.40 -10.91 6.53
N VAL A 59 9.25 -10.44 5.64
CA VAL A 59 9.28 -9.03 5.24
C VAL A 59 9.00 -8.91 3.75
N ILE A 60 8.44 -7.76 3.36
CA ILE A 60 8.15 -7.50 1.97
C ILE A 60 8.80 -6.21 1.47
N THR A 61 9.11 -6.20 0.19
CA THR A 61 9.36 -4.99 -0.58
C THR A 61 8.35 -4.94 -1.71
N GLY A 62 8.04 -3.75 -2.18
CA GLY A 62 7.10 -3.57 -3.26
C GLY A 62 7.69 -2.81 -4.43
N THR A 63 6.81 -2.29 -5.26
CA THR A 63 7.13 -1.42 -6.38
C THR A 63 6.54 -0.03 -6.12
N HIS A 64 6.62 0.85 -7.12
CA HIS A 64 5.97 2.16 -7.11
C HIS A 64 4.43 2.09 -7.01
N ARG A 65 3.81 0.91 -7.23
CA ARG A 65 2.40 0.62 -6.98
C ARG A 65 2.23 -0.12 -5.65
N GLY A 66 2.59 0.53 -4.56
CA GLY A 66 2.69 -0.11 -3.25
C GLY A 66 1.43 -0.07 -2.38
N HIS A 67 0.37 0.62 -2.77
CA HIS A 67 -0.83 0.76 -1.93
C HIS A 67 -1.47 -0.60 -1.61
N GLY A 68 -1.64 -1.45 -2.60
CA GLY A 68 -2.18 -2.79 -2.41
C GLY A 68 -1.32 -3.66 -1.52
N HIS A 69 0.00 -3.60 -1.69
CA HIS A 69 0.95 -4.31 -0.83
C HIS A 69 0.84 -3.87 0.63
N ALA A 70 0.82 -2.57 0.87
CA ALA A 70 0.72 -2.00 2.21
C ALA A 70 -0.59 -2.39 2.89
N ILE A 71 -1.72 -2.26 2.20
CA ILE A 71 -3.04 -2.60 2.74
C ILE A 71 -3.14 -4.09 3.03
N ALA A 72 -2.72 -4.95 2.10
CA ALA A 72 -2.73 -6.39 2.28
C ALA A 72 -1.83 -6.83 3.43
N PHE A 73 -0.68 -6.17 3.62
CA PHE A 73 0.24 -6.44 4.72
C PHE A 73 -0.29 -5.98 6.08
N GLY A 74 -1.32 -5.12 6.09
CA GLY A 74 -2.02 -4.70 7.30
C GLY A 74 -1.62 -3.33 7.81
N LEU A 75 -1.03 -2.46 6.97
CA LEU A 75 -0.76 -1.09 7.35
C LEU A 75 -2.07 -0.31 7.58
N ASP A 76 -1.99 0.68 8.43
CA ASP A 76 -3.12 1.52 8.82
C ASP A 76 -3.53 2.47 7.68
N LEU A 77 -4.81 2.41 7.28
CA LEU A 77 -5.33 3.19 6.16
C LEU A 77 -5.30 4.70 6.43
N ASP A 78 -5.56 5.12 7.67
CA ASP A 78 -5.55 6.53 8.03
C ASP A 78 -4.14 7.11 7.94
N ARG A 79 -3.13 6.35 8.39
CA ARG A 79 -1.72 6.75 8.26
C ARG A 79 -1.25 6.75 6.80
N MET A 80 -1.74 5.81 5.98
CA MET A 80 -1.48 5.83 4.54
C MET A 80 -2.08 7.07 3.90
N ALA A 81 -3.34 7.37 4.18
CA ALA A 81 -4.00 8.58 3.67
C ALA A 81 -3.28 9.85 4.14
N ALA A 82 -2.88 9.90 5.40
CA ALA A 82 -2.10 11.02 5.94
C ALA A 82 -0.78 11.21 5.18
N GLU A 83 -0.10 10.12 4.83
CA GLU A 83 1.14 10.19 4.03
C GLU A 83 0.88 10.81 2.65
N LEU A 84 -0.17 10.37 1.96
CA LEU A 84 -0.52 10.90 0.64
C LEU A 84 -0.92 12.38 0.70
N LEU A 85 -1.54 12.80 1.79
CA LEU A 85 -1.95 14.19 2.03
C LEU A 85 -0.83 15.08 2.60
N GLY A 86 0.38 14.55 2.74
CA GLY A 86 1.54 15.31 3.25
C GLY A 86 1.47 15.64 4.74
N LYS A 87 0.74 14.85 5.53
CA LYS A 87 0.57 15.06 6.96
C LYS A 87 1.68 14.40 7.77
N ALA A 88 2.07 15.03 8.87
CA ALA A 88 3.10 14.52 9.77
C ALA A 88 2.75 13.16 10.42
N SER A 89 1.47 12.83 10.50
CA SER A 89 1.00 11.54 11.02
C SER A 89 1.13 10.37 10.03
N GLY A 90 1.52 10.64 8.78
CA GLY A 90 1.80 9.61 7.77
C GLY A 90 2.99 8.73 8.13
N TYR A 91 3.11 7.60 7.45
CA TYR A 91 4.18 6.61 7.69
C TYR A 91 5.59 7.18 7.52
N CYS A 92 5.77 8.10 6.58
CA CYS A 92 7.04 8.79 6.33
C CYS A 92 6.94 10.28 6.65
N HIS A 93 6.14 10.64 7.65
CA HIS A 93 5.88 12.01 8.11
C HIS A 93 5.37 12.95 7.00
N GLY A 94 4.67 12.40 6.02
CA GLY A 94 4.12 13.13 4.89
C GLY A 94 5.14 13.54 3.82
N LYS A 95 6.37 13.05 3.93
CA LYS A 95 7.47 13.43 3.02
C LYS A 95 7.67 12.48 1.84
N GLY A 96 7.20 11.24 1.97
CA GLY A 96 7.38 10.21 0.95
C GLY A 96 6.31 10.19 -0.13
N GLY A 97 5.07 10.41 0.25
CA GLY A 97 3.92 10.35 -0.65
C GLY A 97 3.55 8.94 -1.07
N SER A 98 2.82 8.84 -2.19
CA SER A 98 2.22 7.60 -2.69
C SER A 98 3.21 6.44 -2.89
N MET A 99 4.39 6.71 -3.41
CA MET A 99 5.35 5.67 -3.81
C MET A 99 6.28 5.21 -2.68
N HIS A 100 6.24 5.84 -1.52
CA HIS A 100 7.25 5.63 -0.47
C HIS A 100 6.66 5.20 0.88
N ILE A 101 5.46 4.63 0.86
CA ILE A 101 4.84 4.10 2.08
C ILE A 101 5.67 2.92 2.57
N ALA A 102 6.12 2.99 3.81
CA ALA A 102 6.93 1.96 4.44
C ALA A 102 6.64 1.91 5.95
N ASP A 103 6.73 0.73 6.51
CA ASP A 103 6.75 0.49 7.96
C ASP A 103 7.77 -0.62 8.23
N VAL A 104 9.01 -0.23 8.38
CA VAL A 104 10.13 -1.15 8.56
C VAL A 104 9.95 -2.00 9.82
N GLY A 105 9.45 -1.41 10.88
CA GLY A 105 9.19 -2.13 12.14
C GLY A 105 8.13 -3.23 12.00
N ALA A 106 7.17 -3.07 11.09
CA ALA A 106 6.17 -4.09 10.78
C ALA A 106 6.65 -5.12 9.75
N GLY A 107 7.70 -4.81 8.97
CA GLY A 107 8.22 -5.69 7.93
C GLY A 107 7.91 -5.25 6.49
N MET A 108 7.26 -4.11 6.32
CA MET A 108 7.06 -3.47 5.01
C MET A 108 8.23 -2.52 4.74
N LEU A 109 9.18 -2.96 3.94
CA LEU A 109 10.45 -2.25 3.74
C LEU A 109 10.37 -1.12 2.71
N GLY A 110 9.22 -0.96 2.05
CA GLY A 110 8.98 0.10 1.08
C GLY A 110 9.13 -0.35 -0.36
N ALA A 111 9.26 0.62 -1.27
CA ALA A 111 9.28 0.39 -2.71
C ALA A 111 10.71 0.27 -3.24
N ASN A 112 10.87 -0.60 -4.23
CA ASN A 112 12.06 -0.66 -5.08
C ASN A 112 11.84 0.20 -6.33
N GLU A 113 12.93 0.69 -6.90
CA GLU A 113 12.89 1.45 -8.13
C GLU A 113 12.52 0.59 -9.34
N ILE A 114 11.84 1.22 -10.29
CA ILE A 114 11.57 0.61 -11.60
C ILE A 114 12.91 0.34 -12.29
N GLY A 115 13.03 -0.84 -12.90
CA GLY A 115 14.23 -1.20 -13.67
C GLY A 115 15.39 -1.71 -12.83
N ARG A 116 15.24 -1.89 -11.53
CA ARG A 116 16.29 -2.39 -10.65
C ARG A 116 16.80 -3.77 -11.07
N ALA A 117 15.98 -4.58 -11.71
CA ALA A 117 16.38 -5.90 -12.19
C ALA A 117 17.34 -5.86 -13.39
N HIS A 118 17.61 -4.71 -13.94
CA HIS A 118 18.54 -4.51 -15.07
C HIS A 118 19.98 -4.22 -14.65
N VAL A 119 20.25 -4.24 -13.38
CA VAL A 119 21.59 -3.99 -12.83
C VAL A 119 22.45 -5.24 -12.90
#